data_d19d795f50b01c999849331a0c23a67e
#
_entry.id   d19d795f50b01c999849331a0c23a67e
#
_cell.length_a   1.000
_cell.length_b   1.000
_cell.length_c   1.000
_cell.angle_alpha   90.00
_cell.angle_beta   90.00
_cell.angle_gamma   90.00
#
_symmetry.space_group_name_H-M   'P 1'
#
loop_
_entity.id
_entity.type
_entity.pdbx_description
1 polymer ?
#
loop_
_entity_poly.entity_id
_entity_poly.type
_entity_poly.pdbx_seq_one_letter_code
_entity_poly.pdbx_strand_id
1 'polypeptide(L)'
;PCFLNYKAGAYGFRFSMIEASTEINDRMPEYCVNRIGHILERRFHQPLCGSRILILGIAYKQDIDDYRESPAIRLINSLQTRGAHTLFFDPYITSFQLEGKVYEGEDELTVELIRDVDIVVITTPHTNVDYGFVQRHAKVIFDTRNATRDIPDRSNIELI
;
A
#
# COMPACT_ATOMS: atom_id res chain seq x y z
N PRO A 1 12.03 -17.14 1.53
CA PRO A 1 11.49 -18.21 0.68
C PRO A 1 12.30 -18.37 -0.61
N CYS A 2 12.61 -17.29 -1.35
CA CYS A 2 13.32 -17.33 -2.64
C CYS A 2 14.69 -18.01 -2.54
N PHE A 3 15.49 -17.72 -1.50
CA PHE A 3 16.79 -18.35 -1.29
C PHE A 3 16.69 -19.87 -1.08
N LEU A 4 15.64 -20.33 -0.38
CA LEU A 4 15.42 -21.77 -0.17
C LEU A 4 15.07 -22.46 -1.48
N ASN A 5 14.21 -21.88 -2.31
CA ASN A 5 13.87 -22.42 -3.63
C ASN A 5 15.09 -22.46 -4.55
N TYR A 6 15.89 -21.39 -4.56
CA TYR A 6 17.12 -21.35 -5.35
C TYR A 6 18.09 -22.47 -4.96
N LYS A 7 18.34 -22.65 -3.65
CA LYS A 7 19.22 -23.71 -3.16
C LYS A 7 18.65 -25.11 -3.44
N ALA A 8 17.36 -25.33 -3.22
CA ALA A 8 16.74 -26.63 -3.47
C ALA A 8 16.78 -27.03 -4.96
N GLY A 9 16.63 -26.06 -5.87
CA GLY A 9 16.75 -26.28 -7.31
C GLY A 9 18.11 -26.85 -7.71
N ALA A 10 19.19 -26.40 -7.05
CA ALA A 10 20.54 -26.95 -7.28
C ALA A 10 20.67 -28.44 -6.92
N TYR A 11 19.77 -28.96 -6.07
CA TYR A 11 19.69 -30.39 -5.69
C TYR A 11 18.53 -31.11 -6.37
N GLY A 12 17.92 -30.51 -7.39
CA GLY A 12 16.81 -31.13 -8.14
C GLY A 12 15.49 -31.17 -7.37
N PHE A 13 15.35 -30.43 -6.27
CA PHE A 13 14.14 -30.39 -5.45
C PHE A 13 13.35 -29.09 -5.69
N ARG A 14 12.01 -29.20 -5.82
CA ARG A 14 11.11 -28.06 -6.00
C ARG A 14 10.12 -27.94 -4.85
N PHE A 15 10.03 -26.76 -4.27
CA PHE A 15 9.02 -26.42 -3.27
C PHE A 15 7.82 -25.73 -3.92
N SER A 16 6.93 -26.51 -4.53
CA SER A 16 5.78 -25.96 -5.29
C SER A 16 4.90 -25.02 -4.47
N MET A 17 4.71 -25.27 -3.18
CA MET A 17 3.95 -24.36 -2.31
C MET A 17 4.66 -23.01 -2.10
N ILE A 18 5.99 -23.01 -1.96
CA ILE A 18 6.76 -21.77 -1.82
C ILE A 18 6.74 -21.00 -3.13
N GLU A 19 6.89 -21.69 -4.27
CA GLU A 19 6.79 -21.07 -5.60
C GLU A 19 5.41 -20.40 -5.78
N ALA A 20 4.33 -21.14 -5.52
CA ALA A 20 2.96 -20.61 -5.61
C ALA A 20 2.72 -19.43 -4.66
N SER A 21 3.21 -19.52 -3.41
CA SER A 21 3.09 -18.41 -2.45
C SER A 21 3.84 -17.16 -2.90
N THR A 22 5.03 -17.33 -3.47
CA THR A 22 5.83 -16.21 -4.00
C THR A 22 5.11 -15.57 -5.18
N GLU A 23 4.59 -16.38 -6.11
CA GLU A 23 3.85 -15.89 -7.27
C GLU A 23 2.59 -15.11 -6.86
N ILE A 24 1.82 -15.60 -5.88
CA ILE A 24 0.66 -14.89 -5.35
C ILE A 24 1.08 -13.55 -4.74
N ASN A 25 2.11 -13.54 -3.89
CA ASN A 25 2.61 -12.32 -3.26
C ASN A 25 3.10 -11.28 -4.29
N ASP A 26 3.75 -11.75 -5.35
CA ASP A 26 4.23 -10.87 -6.43
C ASP A 26 3.09 -10.22 -7.23
N ARG A 27 1.92 -10.86 -7.29
CA ARG A 27 0.72 -10.33 -7.94
C ARG A 27 -0.13 -9.43 -7.03
N MET A 28 0.11 -9.41 -5.70
CA MET A 28 -0.71 -8.65 -4.76
C MET A 28 -0.74 -7.14 -5.04
N PRO A 29 0.36 -6.46 -5.42
CA PRO A 29 0.29 -5.05 -5.79
C PRO A 29 -0.70 -4.78 -6.91
N GLU A 30 -0.71 -5.60 -7.97
CA GLU A 30 -1.63 -5.47 -9.10
C GLU A 30 -3.09 -5.75 -8.69
N TYR A 31 -3.31 -6.75 -7.85
CA TYR A 31 -4.62 -6.99 -7.27
C TYR A 31 -5.11 -5.77 -6.49
N CYS A 32 -4.26 -5.15 -5.65
CA CYS A 32 -4.61 -3.94 -4.90
C CYS A 32 -4.94 -2.76 -5.83
N VAL A 33 -4.19 -2.55 -6.92
CA VAL A 33 -4.50 -1.51 -7.91
C VAL A 33 -5.90 -1.69 -8.49
N ASN A 34 -6.25 -2.92 -8.88
CA ASN A 34 -7.57 -3.23 -9.42
C ASN A 34 -8.68 -3.00 -8.37
N ARG A 35 -8.44 -3.39 -7.10
CA ARG A 35 -9.38 -3.13 -5.99
C ARG A 35 -9.57 -1.64 -5.76
N ILE A 36 -8.51 -0.85 -5.76
CA ILE A 36 -8.58 0.62 -5.63
C ILE A 36 -9.45 1.21 -6.74
N GLY A 37 -9.21 0.82 -8.00
CA GLY A 37 -10.03 1.27 -9.12
C GLY A 37 -11.52 0.93 -8.95
N HIS A 38 -11.83 -0.29 -8.51
CA HIS A 38 -13.22 -0.70 -8.24
C HIS A 38 -13.85 0.08 -7.07
N ILE A 39 -13.10 0.39 -6.02
CA ILE A 39 -13.60 1.20 -4.89
C ILE A 39 -13.94 2.60 -5.35
N LEU A 40 -13.04 3.26 -6.09
CA LEU A 40 -13.23 4.60 -6.62
C LEU A 40 -14.45 4.67 -7.56
N GLU A 41 -14.57 3.73 -8.50
CA GLU A 41 -15.71 3.65 -9.41
C GLU A 41 -17.02 3.42 -8.68
N ARG A 42 -17.06 2.46 -7.77
CA ARG A 42 -18.29 2.09 -7.04
C ARG A 42 -18.79 3.20 -6.10
N ARG A 43 -17.86 3.88 -5.41
CA ARG A 43 -18.21 4.88 -4.40
C ARG A 43 -18.35 6.29 -4.95
N PHE A 44 -17.60 6.64 -5.97
CA PHE A 44 -17.48 8.03 -6.44
C PHE A 44 -17.71 8.18 -7.95
N HIS A 45 -17.94 7.09 -8.69
CA HIS A 45 -17.99 7.08 -10.17
C HIS A 45 -16.76 7.74 -10.81
N GLN A 46 -15.60 7.54 -10.17
CA GLN A 46 -14.33 8.15 -10.54
C GLN A 46 -13.36 7.11 -11.08
N PRO A 47 -12.72 7.34 -12.24
CA PRO A 47 -11.70 6.45 -12.77
C PRO A 47 -10.41 6.53 -11.91
N LEU A 48 -9.61 5.48 -11.94
CA LEU A 48 -8.30 5.44 -11.29
C LEU A 48 -7.35 6.51 -11.84
N CYS A 49 -7.38 6.73 -13.16
CA CYS A 49 -6.58 7.78 -13.81
C CYS A 49 -7.04 9.16 -13.33
N GLY A 50 -6.09 9.96 -12.86
CA GLY A 50 -6.32 11.29 -12.29
C GLY A 50 -6.73 11.29 -10.82
N SER A 51 -7.00 10.13 -10.20
CA SER A 51 -7.31 10.05 -8.77
C SER A 51 -6.10 10.34 -7.89
N ARG A 52 -6.32 10.97 -6.74
CA ARG A 52 -5.31 11.27 -5.74
C ARG A 52 -5.34 10.20 -4.65
N ILE A 53 -4.23 9.53 -4.43
CA ILE A 53 -4.12 8.36 -3.55
C ILE A 53 -3.04 8.60 -2.51
N LEU A 54 -3.39 8.52 -1.23
CA LEU A 54 -2.43 8.59 -0.13
C LEU A 54 -2.09 7.17 0.34
N ILE A 55 -0.82 6.79 0.24
CA ILE A 55 -0.30 5.52 0.75
C ILE A 55 0.22 5.72 2.17
N LEU A 56 -0.31 4.96 3.13
CA LEU A 56 0.17 4.95 4.51
C LEU A 56 1.05 3.74 4.77
N GLY A 57 2.33 4.02 5.02
CA GLY A 57 3.36 3.04 5.30
C GLY A 57 3.98 2.45 4.03
N ILE A 58 5.21 2.82 3.72
CA ILE A 58 5.98 2.26 2.59
C ILE A 58 7.10 1.33 3.06
N ALA A 59 7.33 1.23 4.36
CA ALA A 59 8.29 0.29 4.93
C ALA A 59 7.93 -1.17 4.61
N TYR A 60 8.94 -2.03 4.51
CA TYR A 60 8.75 -3.47 4.28
C TYR A 60 8.02 -4.16 5.44
N LYS A 61 8.23 -3.69 6.67
CA LYS A 61 7.57 -4.16 7.89
C LYS A 61 7.20 -3.00 8.79
N GLN A 62 6.28 -3.29 9.72
CA GLN A 62 5.87 -2.37 10.76
C GLN A 62 7.06 -1.88 11.61
N ASP A 63 7.11 -0.58 11.87
CA ASP A 63 8.03 0.10 12.79
C ASP A 63 9.53 -0.08 12.48
N ILE A 64 9.88 -0.16 11.19
CA ILE A 64 11.27 -0.18 10.74
C ILE A 64 11.52 0.85 9.63
N ASP A 65 12.75 1.29 9.53
CA ASP A 65 13.29 2.17 8.47
C ASP A 65 13.94 1.30 7.37
N ASP A 66 13.13 0.53 6.64
CA ASP A 66 13.59 -0.22 5.48
C ASP A 66 12.46 -0.40 4.47
N TYR A 67 12.58 0.22 3.31
CA TYR A 67 11.61 0.09 2.21
C TYR A 67 12.06 -0.86 1.10
N ARG A 68 13.29 -1.39 1.19
CA ARG A 68 13.81 -2.31 0.17
C ARG A 68 12.90 -3.54 0.07
N GLU A 69 12.60 -3.97 -1.15
CA GLU A 69 11.68 -5.08 -1.43
C GLU A 69 10.23 -4.86 -0.94
N SER A 70 9.86 -3.63 -0.53
CA SER A 70 8.50 -3.36 -0.08
C SER A 70 7.49 -3.47 -1.24
N PRO A 71 6.40 -4.25 -1.07
CA PRO A 71 5.32 -4.30 -2.04
C PRO A 71 4.64 -2.94 -2.27
N ALA A 72 4.72 -2.02 -1.30
CA ALA A 72 4.16 -0.67 -1.41
C ALA A 72 4.83 0.13 -2.54
N ILE A 73 6.14 -0.02 -2.75
CA ILE A 73 6.85 0.64 -3.84
C ILE A 73 6.34 0.15 -5.20
N ARG A 74 6.13 -1.16 -5.35
CA ARG A 74 5.56 -1.74 -6.57
C ARG A 74 4.11 -1.26 -6.80
N LEU A 75 3.33 -1.14 -5.72
CA LEU A 75 1.97 -0.60 -5.77
C LEU A 75 1.97 0.85 -6.26
N ILE A 76 2.82 1.72 -5.70
CA ILE A 76 2.97 3.13 -6.11
C ILE A 76 3.31 3.21 -7.60
N ASN A 77 4.31 2.44 -8.06
CA ASN A 77 4.70 2.42 -9.46
C ASN A 77 3.55 2.00 -10.40
N SER A 78 2.82 0.94 -10.04
CA SER A 78 1.67 0.46 -10.82
C SER A 78 0.52 1.48 -10.85
N LEU A 79 0.24 2.18 -9.75
CA LEU A 79 -0.76 3.25 -9.68
C LEU A 79 -0.38 4.42 -10.59
N GLN A 80 0.88 4.88 -10.53
CA GLN A 80 1.39 5.99 -11.36
C GLN A 80 1.39 5.63 -12.85
N THR A 81 1.77 4.41 -13.20
CA THR A 81 1.71 3.91 -14.58
C THR A 81 0.30 3.94 -15.15
N ARG A 82 -0.73 3.77 -14.29
CA ARG A 82 -2.15 3.89 -14.66
C ARG A 82 -2.71 5.31 -14.54
N GLY A 83 -1.85 6.32 -14.33
CA GLY A 83 -2.20 7.73 -14.32
C GLY A 83 -2.78 8.26 -13.01
N ALA A 84 -2.66 7.53 -11.90
CA ALA A 84 -3.02 8.04 -10.58
C ALA A 84 -1.93 8.96 -10.01
N HIS A 85 -2.32 9.92 -9.18
CA HIS A 85 -1.42 10.78 -8.43
C HIS A 85 -1.22 10.20 -7.03
N THR A 86 -0.03 9.70 -6.75
CA THR A 86 0.28 9.08 -5.45
C THR A 86 1.04 10.02 -4.55
N LEU A 87 0.62 10.11 -3.31
CA LEU A 87 1.30 10.70 -2.17
C LEU A 87 1.61 9.58 -1.19
N PHE A 88 2.58 9.73 -0.31
CA PHE A 88 2.78 8.79 0.77
C PHE A 88 3.16 9.47 2.08
N PHE A 89 2.82 8.82 3.16
CA PHE A 89 3.30 9.13 4.50
C PHE A 89 3.81 7.86 5.16
N ASP A 90 5.00 7.95 5.72
CA ASP A 90 5.60 6.89 6.54
C ASP A 90 6.37 7.55 7.67
N PRO A 91 6.13 7.20 8.94
CA PRO A 91 6.77 7.86 10.07
C PRO A 91 8.28 7.57 10.21
N TYR A 92 8.79 6.58 9.46
CA TYR A 92 10.21 6.17 9.50
C TYR A 92 10.95 6.46 8.20
N ILE A 93 10.22 6.66 7.09
CA ILE A 93 10.79 6.82 5.75
C ILE A 93 10.25 8.09 5.13
N THR A 94 11.05 9.13 5.10
CA THR A 94 10.68 10.44 4.55
C THR A 94 10.84 10.51 3.03
N SER A 95 11.71 9.65 2.45
CA SER A 95 11.89 9.58 1.01
C SER A 95 12.33 8.19 0.56
N PHE A 96 12.07 7.85 -0.70
CA PHE A 96 12.59 6.64 -1.32
C PHE A 96 13.02 6.89 -2.75
N GLN A 97 13.89 6.02 -3.27
CA GLN A 97 14.36 6.08 -4.65
C GLN A 97 13.80 4.93 -5.46
N LEU A 98 13.23 5.25 -6.63
CA LEU A 98 12.75 4.27 -7.61
C LEU A 98 13.20 4.69 -9.01
N GLU A 99 13.86 3.80 -9.73
CA GLU A 99 14.34 4.02 -11.12
C GLU A 99 15.12 5.34 -11.31
N GLY A 100 15.93 5.71 -10.32
CA GLY A 100 16.76 6.93 -10.34
C GLY A 100 16.01 8.22 -9.98
N LYS A 101 14.71 8.16 -9.72
CA LYS A 101 13.89 9.28 -9.26
C LYS A 101 13.69 9.20 -7.74
N VAL A 102 13.84 10.33 -7.06
CA VAL A 102 13.54 10.46 -5.62
C VAL A 102 12.06 10.87 -5.46
N TYR A 103 11.39 10.21 -4.54
CA TYR A 103 10.03 10.48 -4.11
C TYR A 103 10.09 10.96 -2.66
N GLU A 104 9.57 12.16 -2.41
CA GLU A 104 9.45 12.72 -1.07
C GLU A 104 8.09 12.39 -0.49
N GLY A 105 8.08 12.00 0.79
CA GLY A 105 6.85 11.77 1.56
C GLY A 105 6.29 13.05 2.15
N GLU A 106 5.08 12.96 2.67
CA GLU A 106 4.46 14.02 3.44
C GLU A 106 5.08 14.03 4.86
N ASP A 107 5.33 15.20 5.40
CA ASP A 107 5.94 15.34 6.74
C ASP A 107 4.95 14.99 7.86
N GLU A 108 3.66 15.28 7.65
CA GLU A 108 2.60 15.08 8.64
C GLU A 108 1.28 14.64 8.01
N LEU A 109 0.52 13.84 8.75
CA LEU A 109 -0.87 13.52 8.41
C LEU A 109 -1.81 14.63 8.89
N THR A 110 -2.02 15.65 8.05
CA THR A 110 -2.96 16.72 8.35
C THR A 110 -4.38 16.37 7.91
N VAL A 111 -5.37 17.07 8.49
CA VAL A 111 -6.78 16.96 8.09
C VAL A 111 -6.96 17.32 6.62
N GLU A 112 -6.26 18.36 6.19
CA GLU A 112 -6.30 18.87 4.83
C GLU A 112 -5.78 17.86 3.83
N LEU A 113 -4.63 17.24 4.11
CA LEU A 113 -4.03 16.19 3.29
C LEU A 113 -5.00 14.99 3.13
N ILE A 114 -5.55 14.51 4.25
CA ILE A 114 -6.44 13.34 4.24
C ILE A 114 -7.74 13.61 3.50
N ARG A 115 -8.29 14.83 3.60
CA ARG A 115 -9.53 15.23 2.90
C ARG A 115 -9.33 15.46 1.41
N ASP A 116 -8.15 15.91 1.02
CA ASP A 116 -7.84 16.28 -0.37
C ASP A 116 -7.66 15.03 -1.26
N VAL A 117 -7.28 13.90 -0.70
CA VAL A 117 -7.14 12.65 -1.46
C VAL A 117 -8.49 11.95 -1.66
N ASP A 118 -8.58 11.15 -2.70
CA ASP A 118 -9.79 10.38 -3.03
C ASP A 118 -9.87 9.07 -2.25
N ILE A 119 -8.72 8.48 -1.96
CA ILE A 119 -8.60 7.25 -1.18
C ILE A 119 -7.31 7.22 -0.39
N VAL A 120 -7.38 6.70 0.84
CA VAL A 120 -6.23 6.35 1.66
C VAL A 120 -6.02 4.84 1.59
N VAL A 121 -4.78 4.40 1.34
CA VAL A 121 -4.43 2.98 1.26
C VAL A 121 -3.42 2.64 2.35
N ILE A 122 -3.76 1.74 3.26
CA ILE A 122 -2.86 1.30 4.33
C ILE A 122 -2.09 0.07 3.83
N THR A 123 -0.77 0.22 3.66
CA THR A 123 0.13 -0.83 3.17
C THR A 123 1.04 -1.38 4.25
N THR A 124 1.46 -0.55 5.23
CA THR A 124 2.23 -1.00 6.40
C THR A 124 1.65 -0.37 7.66
N PRO A 125 1.21 -1.19 8.66
CA PRO A 125 0.45 -0.70 9.82
C PRO A 125 1.38 -0.28 10.95
N HIS A 126 1.98 0.92 10.86
CA HIS A 126 2.84 1.45 11.91
C HIS A 126 2.08 1.76 13.21
N THR A 127 2.69 1.49 14.37
CA THR A 127 2.05 1.65 15.68
C THR A 127 1.85 3.12 16.08
N ASN A 128 2.68 4.02 15.56
CA ASN A 128 2.62 5.46 15.85
C ASN A 128 1.69 6.25 14.92
N VAL A 129 0.89 5.58 14.08
CA VAL A 129 -0.13 6.22 13.23
C VAL A 129 -1.50 6.09 13.89
N ASP A 130 -2.19 7.24 14.08
CA ASP A 130 -3.59 7.25 14.56
C ASP A 130 -4.55 6.95 13.40
N TYR A 131 -4.87 5.66 13.21
CA TYR A 131 -5.83 5.24 12.19
C TYR A 131 -7.26 5.69 12.46
N GLY A 132 -7.60 5.97 13.73
CA GLY A 132 -8.89 6.56 14.09
C GLY A 132 -9.00 8.01 13.60
N PHE A 133 -7.91 8.78 13.69
CA PHE A 133 -7.85 10.11 13.09
C PHE A 133 -7.99 10.04 11.56
N VAL A 134 -7.29 9.13 10.91
CA VAL A 134 -7.40 8.93 9.45
C VAL A 134 -8.83 8.56 9.07
N GLN A 135 -9.48 7.64 9.79
CA GLN A 135 -10.84 7.18 9.52
C GLN A 135 -11.86 8.34 9.59
N ARG A 136 -11.74 9.21 10.58
CA ARG A 136 -12.67 10.35 10.74
C ARG A 136 -12.59 11.39 9.61
N HIS A 137 -11.49 11.44 8.87
CA HIS A 137 -11.24 12.48 7.87
C HIS A 137 -11.17 11.96 6.43
N ALA A 138 -10.87 10.68 6.22
CA ALA A 138 -10.78 10.10 4.90
C ALA A 138 -12.16 9.91 4.24
N LYS A 139 -12.25 10.14 2.94
CA LYS A 139 -13.43 9.80 2.13
C LYS A 139 -13.67 8.28 2.13
N VAL A 140 -12.60 7.52 1.89
CA VAL A 140 -12.56 6.06 1.96
C VAL A 140 -11.16 5.57 2.28
N ILE A 141 -11.07 4.46 3.01
CA ILE A 141 -9.81 3.78 3.34
C ILE A 141 -9.85 2.38 2.72
N PHE A 142 -8.80 2.01 2.01
CA PHE A 142 -8.53 0.63 1.64
C PHE A 142 -7.44 0.07 2.56
N ASP A 143 -7.85 -0.77 3.50
CA ASP A 143 -6.96 -1.34 4.51
C ASP A 143 -6.53 -2.74 4.09
N THR A 144 -5.27 -2.87 3.65
CA THR A 144 -4.71 -4.16 3.23
C THR A 144 -4.09 -4.96 4.38
N ARG A 145 -4.06 -4.40 5.59
CA ARG A 145 -3.33 -4.96 6.74
C ARG A 145 -4.19 -5.19 7.97
N ASN A 146 -5.49 -4.85 7.88
CA ASN A 146 -6.41 -4.88 9.02
C ASN A 146 -5.95 -4.00 10.21
N ALA A 147 -5.29 -2.87 9.87
CA ALA A 147 -4.82 -1.89 10.85
C ALA A 147 -5.99 -1.19 11.56
N THR A 148 -7.14 -1.13 10.90
CA THR A 148 -8.37 -0.49 11.38
C THR A 148 -9.30 -1.42 12.17
N ARG A 149 -8.84 -2.61 12.56
CA ARG A 149 -9.66 -3.67 13.19
C ARG A 149 -10.40 -3.21 14.44
N ASP A 150 -9.78 -2.31 15.24
CA ASP A 150 -10.32 -1.84 16.52
C ASP A 150 -11.16 -0.55 16.37
N ILE A 151 -11.41 -0.08 15.13
CA ILE A 151 -12.24 1.09 14.85
C ILE A 151 -13.70 0.64 14.72
N PRO A 152 -14.62 1.15 15.58
CA PRO A 152 -16.02 0.75 15.56
C PRO A 152 -16.77 1.19 14.30
N ASP A 153 -16.54 2.44 13.85
CA ASP A 153 -17.15 2.95 12.62
C ASP A 153 -16.35 2.49 11.41
N ARG A 154 -16.94 1.63 10.61
CA ARG A 154 -16.34 1.04 9.42
C ARG A 154 -17.00 1.51 8.12
N SER A 155 -17.83 2.55 8.17
CA SER A 155 -18.64 3.01 7.04
C SER A 155 -17.83 3.41 5.80
N ASN A 156 -16.60 3.89 5.99
CA ASN A 156 -15.68 4.27 4.93
C ASN A 156 -14.43 3.36 4.83
N ILE A 157 -14.46 2.16 5.45
CA ILE A 157 -13.34 1.21 5.43
C ILE A 157 -13.68 0.03 4.52
N GLU A 158 -12.79 -0.24 3.58
CA GLU A 158 -12.79 -1.42 2.70
C GLU A 158 -11.59 -2.30 3.07
N LEU A 159 -11.82 -3.57 3.28
CA LEU A 159 -10.74 -4.55 3.48
C LEU A 159 -10.35 -5.22 2.17
N ILE A 160 -9.14 -5.80 2.18
CA ILE A 160 -8.63 -6.59 1.07
C ILE A 160 -9.46 -7.84 0.82
#